data_28dab3ecb21ec333a059e111e71b763a
#
_entry.id   28dab3ecb21ec333a059e111e71b763a
#
_cell.length_a   1.000
_cell.length_b   1.000
_cell.length_c   1.000
_cell.angle_alpha   90.00
_cell.angle_beta   90.00
_cell.angle_gamma   90.00
#
_symmetry.space_group_name_H-M   'P 1'
#
loop_
_entity.id
_entity.type
_entity.pdbx_description
1 polymer ?
#
loop_
_entity_poly.entity_id
_entity_poly.type
_entity_poly.pdbx_seq_one_letter_code
_entity_poly.pdbx_strand_id
1 'polypeptide(L)'
;QAGPYKQELPGKIVSIDYYRKKVEKALNSPVMKELTVGSLHEMMLRSEKLIESDEEFIKQANEMTDKLFALGSVIEEMPNSNVLFVDCYKNGERHVAVLKLNYRMIPMSVVEDGIVRITKQQVLPMMGAAVIMNCDQKQLFLIEKKYTIDGKPDFYLNPQWIKGEEKLTDKQKFSTMKKVIKKMDDIYNVNDGKALPLMKQEIQEKMESNQPVKPLEIVKKVLERDYQAQEESEVMLKDLGIGEEDQIKALAGAIDTCKLVLDDEIEVRLPIEEYLSGSHLEKVKQPDGSFSIILKDINEVVVK
;
A
#
# COMPACT_ATOMS: atom_id res chain seq x y z
N GLN A 1 30.73 -16.04 -9.17
CA GLN A 1 29.51 -15.79 -8.36
C GLN A 1 28.81 -17.12 -8.15
N ALA A 2 28.43 -17.46 -6.91
CA ALA A 2 27.63 -18.65 -6.63
C ALA A 2 26.19 -18.42 -7.15
N GLY A 3 25.60 -19.42 -7.76
CA GLY A 3 24.21 -19.37 -8.19
C GLY A 3 23.22 -19.37 -7.02
N PRO A 4 21.91 -19.25 -7.26
CA PRO A 4 20.90 -19.27 -6.22
C PRO A 4 20.86 -20.63 -5.52
N TYR A 5 20.84 -20.61 -4.17
CA TYR A 5 20.61 -21.82 -3.38
C TYR A 5 19.09 -22.07 -3.31
N LYS A 6 18.69 -23.29 -3.70
CA LYS A 6 17.29 -23.74 -3.72
C LYS A 6 17.08 -24.73 -2.58
N GLN A 7 16.12 -24.45 -1.70
CA GLN A 7 15.81 -25.31 -0.56
C GLN A 7 14.30 -25.27 -0.25
N GLU A 8 13.71 -26.42 0.00
CA GLU A 8 12.38 -26.50 0.60
C GLU A 8 12.47 -26.08 2.08
N LEU A 9 11.50 -25.29 2.54
CA LEU A 9 11.45 -24.92 3.94
C LEU A 9 11.01 -26.12 4.78
N PRO A 10 11.82 -26.57 5.75
CA PRO A 10 11.38 -27.62 6.66
C PRO A 10 10.20 -27.11 7.48
N GLY A 11 9.14 -27.90 7.60
CA GLY A 11 7.85 -27.57 8.21
C GLY A 11 7.88 -27.39 9.72
N LYS A 12 8.76 -26.54 10.26
CA LYS A 12 8.75 -26.14 11.67
C LYS A 12 7.74 -24.98 11.88
N ILE A 13 6.80 -25.19 12.78
CA ILE A 13 5.65 -24.32 13.07
C ILE A 13 6.03 -22.82 13.23
N VAL A 14 7.14 -22.50 13.87
CA VAL A 14 7.57 -21.10 14.11
C VAL A 14 7.96 -20.37 12.82
N SER A 15 8.49 -21.05 11.82
CA SER A 15 8.86 -20.44 10.54
C SER A 15 7.64 -20.21 9.65
N ILE A 16 6.63 -21.08 9.70
CA ILE A 16 5.42 -20.98 8.88
C ILE A 16 4.62 -19.72 9.26
N ASP A 17 4.39 -19.46 10.55
CA ASP A 17 3.62 -18.28 10.99
C ASP A 17 4.32 -16.96 10.63
N TYR A 18 5.66 -16.94 10.69
CA TYR A 18 6.42 -15.78 10.26
C TYR A 18 6.17 -15.48 8.76
N TYR A 19 6.27 -16.48 7.90
CA TYR A 19 6.06 -16.30 6.46
C TYR A 19 4.60 -16.05 6.11
N ARG A 20 3.65 -16.71 6.80
CA ARG A 20 2.22 -16.44 6.66
C ARG A 20 1.91 -14.95 6.84
N LYS A 21 2.39 -14.32 7.91
CA LYS A 21 2.22 -12.87 8.15
C LYS A 21 2.84 -12.01 7.04
N LYS A 22 3.93 -12.45 6.39
CA LYS A 22 4.50 -11.73 5.24
C LYS A 22 3.60 -11.81 4.01
N VAL A 23 3.03 -12.98 3.75
CA VAL A 23 2.08 -13.19 2.64
C VAL A 23 0.81 -12.37 2.88
N GLU A 24 0.20 -12.45 4.05
CA GLU A 24 -0.97 -11.66 4.43
C GLU A 24 -0.72 -10.15 4.25
N LYS A 25 0.44 -9.67 4.70
CA LYS A 25 0.83 -8.28 4.52
C LYS A 25 1.00 -7.90 3.05
N ALA A 26 1.51 -8.79 2.21
CA ALA A 26 1.63 -8.55 0.77
C ALA A 26 0.25 -8.49 0.12
N LEU A 27 -0.60 -9.49 0.37
CA LEU A 27 -1.96 -9.59 -0.18
C LEU A 27 -2.87 -8.41 0.20
N ASN A 28 -2.63 -7.76 1.35
CA ASN A 28 -3.40 -6.61 1.84
C ASN A 28 -2.64 -5.28 1.74
N SER A 29 -1.61 -5.22 0.90
CA SER A 29 -0.78 -4.02 0.80
C SER A 29 -1.49 -2.89 0.04
N PRO A 30 -1.63 -1.69 0.63
CA PRO A 30 -2.24 -0.55 -0.05
C PRO A 30 -1.32 0.09 -1.12
N VAL A 31 -0.08 -0.37 -1.22
CA VAL A 31 0.87 0.06 -2.27
C VAL A 31 1.01 -0.97 -3.38
N MET A 32 0.20 -2.01 -3.35
CA MET A 32 0.11 -3.01 -4.39
C MET A 32 -0.47 -2.39 -5.65
N LYS A 33 0.23 -2.56 -6.77
CA LYS A 33 -0.19 -2.09 -8.10
C LYS A 33 -0.87 -3.23 -8.83
N GLU A 34 -2.02 -2.99 -9.40
CA GLU A 34 -2.60 -3.91 -10.39
C GLU A 34 -1.99 -3.62 -11.75
N LEU A 35 -1.61 -4.67 -12.46
CA LEU A 35 -1.02 -4.61 -13.79
C LEU A 35 -2.00 -5.18 -14.81
N THR A 36 -2.24 -4.43 -15.87
CA THR A 36 -2.94 -4.95 -17.05
C THR A 36 -1.95 -5.70 -17.92
N VAL A 37 -2.23 -6.97 -18.18
CA VAL A 37 -1.43 -7.84 -19.05
C VAL A 37 -2.33 -8.66 -19.96
N GLY A 38 -1.83 -9.03 -21.13
CA GLY A 38 -2.59 -9.89 -22.06
C GLY A 38 -2.72 -11.33 -21.52
N SER A 39 -3.71 -12.08 -22.01
CA SER A 39 -3.96 -13.47 -21.60
C SER A 39 -2.79 -14.42 -21.91
N LEU A 40 -2.00 -14.13 -22.94
CA LEU A 40 -0.80 -14.89 -23.31
C LEU A 40 0.48 -14.37 -22.63
N HIS A 41 0.34 -13.47 -21.68
CA HIS A 41 1.49 -12.93 -20.95
C HIS A 41 2.18 -14.01 -20.11
N GLU A 42 3.52 -13.95 -20.06
CA GLU A 42 4.35 -14.94 -19.35
C GLU A 42 3.85 -15.25 -17.93
N MET A 43 3.50 -14.21 -17.14
CA MET A 43 3.02 -14.40 -15.78
C MET A 43 1.68 -15.13 -15.69
N MET A 44 0.78 -14.90 -16.64
CA MET A 44 -0.50 -15.60 -16.69
C MET A 44 -0.31 -17.07 -17.06
N LEU A 45 0.52 -17.37 -18.05
CA LEU A 45 0.84 -18.74 -18.43
C LEU A 45 1.58 -19.49 -17.29
N ARG A 46 2.46 -18.80 -16.57
CA ARG A 46 3.13 -19.38 -15.40
C ARG A 46 2.17 -19.61 -14.23
N SER A 47 1.19 -18.73 -14.01
CA SER A 47 0.20 -18.93 -12.94
C SER A 47 -0.62 -20.21 -13.13
N GLU A 48 -0.97 -20.55 -14.37
CA GLU A 48 -1.67 -21.78 -14.70
C GLU A 48 -0.81 -23.03 -14.37
N LYS A 49 0.47 -23.01 -14.75
CA LYS A 49 1.40 -24.10 -14.45
C LYS A 49 1.70 -24.23 -12.95
N LEU A 50 1.84 -23.11 -12.25
CA LEU A 50 2.10 -23.08 -10.80
C LEU A 50 0.99 -23.74 -9.97
N ILE A 51 -0.22 -23.89 -10.50
CA ILE A 51 -1.34 -24.53 -9.79
C ILE A 51 -1.70 -25.93 -10.35
N GLU A 52 -0.95 -26.42 -11.33
CA GLU A 52 -1.22 -27.68 -12.01
C GLU A 52 -0.81 -28.89 -11.16
N SER A 53 0.41 -28.87 -10.62
CA SER A 53 0.94 -29.91 -9.73
C SER A 53 2.11 -29.40 -8.89
N ASP A 54 2.47 -30.12 -7.83
CA ASP A 54 3.62 -29.80 -6.98
C ASP A 54 4.94 -29.82 -7.80
N GLU A 55 5.08 -30.73 -8.75
CA GLU A 55 6.26 -30.83 -9.61
C GLU A 55 6.40 -29.60 -10.52
N GLU A 56 5.31 -29.20 -11.18
CA GLU A 56 5.29 -27.97 -11.99
C GLU A 56 5.46 -26.72 -11.13
N PHE A 57 4.88 -26.68 -9.93
CA PHE A 57 5.11 -25.58 -8.99
C PHE A 57 6.60 -25.39 -8.70
N ILE A 58 7.30 -26.47 -8.31
CA ILE A 58 8.73 -26.43 -8.01
C ILE A 58 9.54 -26.03 -9.24
N LYS A 59 9.23 -26.57 -10.42
CA LYS A 59 9.90 -26.24 -11.66
C LYS A 59 9.74 -24.76 -12.03
N GLN A 60 8.51 -24.25 -12.03
CA GLN A 60 8.24 -22.84 -12.33
C GLN A 60 8.87 -21.91 -11.29
N ALA A 61 8.83 -22.24 -10.00
CA ALA A 61 9.49 -21.51 -8.94
C ALA A 61 11.01 -21.42 -9.16
N ASN A 62 11.63 -22.51 -9.58
CA ASN A 62 13.06 -22.54 -9.92
C ASN A 62 13.40 -21.64 -11.12
N GLU A 63 12.65 -21.75 -12.21
CA GLU A 63 12.86 -20.92 -13.41
C GLU A 63 12.67 -19.43 -13.11
N MET A 64 11.65 -19.08 -12.34
CA MET A 64 11.40 -17.69 -11.92
C MET A 64 12.51 -17.18 -10.99
N THR A 65 13.04 -18.02 -10.10
CA THR A 65 14.14 -17.67 -9.21
C THR A 65 15.41 -17.40 -10.01
N ASP A 66 15.74 -18.22 -10.99
CA ASP A 66 16.90 -18.04 -11.87
C ASP A 66 16.79 -16.71 -12.65
N LYS A 67 15.60 -16.39 -13.14
CA LYS A 67 15.34 -15.11 -13.84
C LYS A 67 15.48 -13.90 -12.91
N LEU A 68 14.91 -13.97 -11.69
CA LEU A 68 15.07 -12.93 -10.67
C LEU A 68 16.54 -12.73 -10.27
N PHE A 69 17.31 -13.82 -10.15
CA PHE A 69 18.73 -13.77 -9.86
C PHE A 69 19.50 -13.08 -10.99
N ALA A 70 19.23 -13.46 -12.25
CA ALA A 70 19.86 -12.84 -13.41
C ALA A 70 19.57 -11.32 -13.48
N LEU A 71 18.30 -10.91 -13.24
CA LEU A 71 17.93 -9.50 -13.18
C LEU A 71 18.61 -8.76 -12.03
N GLY A 72 18.69 -9.39 -10.85
CA GLY A 72 19.32 -8.78 -9.68
C GLY A 72 20.84 -8.63 -9.83
N SER A 73 21.48 -9.52 -10.59
CA SER A 73 22.94 -9.53 -10.76
C SER A 73 23.50 -8.33 -11.54
N VAL A 74 22.68 -7.65 -12.32
CA VAL A 74 23.07 -6.44 -13.08
C VAL A 74 22.79 -5.15 -12.32
N ILE A 75 22.18 -5.22 -11.13
CA ILE A 75 21.89 -4.07 -10.29
C ILE A 75 22.89 -4.04 -9.13
N GLU A 76 23.75 -3.05 -9.10
CA GLU A 76 24.93 -3.01 -8.22
C GLU A 76 24.58 -3.03 -6.72
N GLU A 77 23.51 -2.38 -6.31
CA GLU A 77 23.08 -2.27 -4.92
C GLU A 77 21.91 -3.22 -4.55
N MET A 78 21.66 -4.27 -5.36
CA MET A 78 20.56 -5.19 -5.07
C MET A 78 20.84 -5.98 -3.78
N PRO A 79 19.98 -5.87 -2.76
CA PRO A 79 20.17 -6.63 -1.53
C PRO A 79 20.05 -8.13 -1.77
N ASN A 80 20.93 -8.91 -1.11
CA ASN A 80 20.72 -10.35 -1.01
C ASN A 80 19.34 -10.65 -0.43
N SER A 81 18.69 -11.68 -0.94
CA SER A 81 17.30 -11.98 -0.59
C SER A 81 16.99 -13.46 -0.67
N ASN A 82 15.97 -13.88 0.08
CA ASN A 82 15.24 -15.11 -0.21
C ASN A 82 14.08 -14.81 -1.16
N VAL A 83 13.75 -15.76 -2.02
CA VAL A 83 12.52 -15.74 -2.79
C VAL A 83 11.61 -16.83 -2.25
N LEU A 84 10.42 -16.45 -1.83
CA LEU A 84 9.40 -17.34 -1.27
C LEU A 84 8.24 -17.46 -2.28
N PHE A 85 7.92 -18.68 -2.67
CA PHE A 85 6.74 -19.02 -3.48
C PHE A 85 5.68 -19.62 -2.57
N VAL A 86 4.46 -19.15 -2.67
CA VAL A 86 3.34 -19.60 -1.84
C VAL A 86 2.09 -19.71 -2.68
N ASP A 87 1.49 -20.90 -2.68
CA ASP A 87 0.13 -21.12 -3.15
C ASP A 87 -0.82 -20.98 -1.96
N CYS A 88 -1.80 -20.11 -2.06
CA CYS A 88 -2.71 -19.78 -0.97
C CYS A 88 -4.08 -19.32 -1.45
N TYR A 89 -5.05 -19.31 -0.53
CA TYR A 89 -6.39 -18.80 -0.78
C TYR A 89 -6.63 -17.51 -0.01
N LYS A 90 -7.26 -16.53 -0.67
CA LYS A 90 -7.77 -15.30 -0.08
C LYS A 90 -9.18 -15.06 -0.55
N ASN A 91 -10.13 -14.94 0.38
CA ASN A 91 -11.56 -14.73 0.09
C ASN A 91 -12.17 -15.79 -0.86
N GLY A 92 -11.68 -17.02 -0.79
CA GLY A 92 -12.12 -18.13 -1.65
C GLY A 92 -11.43 -18.20 -3.01
N GLU A 93 -10.63 -17.23 -3.40
CA GLU A 93 -9.88 -17.20 -4.66
C GLU A 93 -8.45 -17.70 -4.46
N ARG A 94 -7.94 -18.48 -5.42
CA ARG A 94 -6.59 -19.04 -5.40
C ARG A 94 -5.56 -18.03 -5.90
N HIS A 95 -4.52 -17.83 -5.10
CA HIS A 95 -3.42 -16.91 -5.42
C HIS A 95 -2.08 -17.63 -5.34
N VAL A 96 -1.18 -17.28 -6.26
CA VAL A 96 0.24 -17.59 -6.11
C VAL A 96 0.98 -16.29 -5.82
N ALA A 97 1.67 -16.26 -4.68
CA ALA A 97 2.47 -15.12 -4.24
C ALA A 97 3.96 -15.45 -4.32
N VAL A 98 4.72 -14.60 -4.99
CA VAL A 98 6.18 -14.65 -5.10
C VAL A 98 6.75 -13.46 -4.36
N LEU A 99 7.36 -13.68 -3.20
CA LEU A 99 7.89 -12.62 -2.35
C LEU A 99 9.41 -12.61 -2.39
N LYS A 100 10.00 -11.49 -2.78
CA LYS A 100 11.43 -11.21 -2.60
C LYS A 100 11.65 -10.61 -1.22
N LEU A 101 12.30 -11.36 -0.35
CA LEU A 101 12.56 -11.01 1.05
C LEU A 101 14.02 -10.60 1.21
N ASN A 102 14.26 -9.29 1.24
CA ASN A 102 15.60 -8.72 1.33
C ASN A 102 16.18 -8.91 2.72
N TYR A 103 17.42 -9.33 2.81
CA TYR A 103 18.17 -9.37 4.05
C TYR A 103 18.51 -7.96 4.54
N ARG A 104 18.51 -7.83 5.85
CA ARG A 104 18.94 -6.61 6.53
C ARG A 104 20.12 -6.91 7.44
N MET A 105 21.19 -6.15 7.26
CA MET A 105 22.36 -6.20 8.15
C MET A 105 22.20 -5.11 9.20
N ILE A 106 22.27 -5.48 10.48
CA ILE A 106 22.27 -4.52 11.58
C ILE A 106 23.52 -4.67 12.44
N PRO A 107 24.07 -3.57 12.99
CA PRO A 107 25.13 -3.65 14.01
C PRO A 107 24.52 -4.28 15.28
N MET A 108 25.18 -5.30 15.79
CA MET A 108 24.82 -5.95 17.07
C MET A 108 26.04 -6.10 17.93
N SER A 109 25.90 -5.89 19.24
CA SER A 109 26.93 -6.19 20.22
C SER A 109 26.96 -7.69 20.48
N VAL A 110 28.09 -8.32 20.25
CA VAL A 110 28.35 -9.75 20.53
C VAL A 110 29.49 -9.83 21.53
N VAL A 111 29.33 -10.70 22.51
CA VAL A 111 30.41 -11.00 23.48
C VAL A 111 31.15 -12.22 22.97
N GLU A 112 32.38 -12.04 22.57
CA GLU A 112 33.32 -13.09 22.16
C GLU A 112 34.57 -13.02 23.07
N ASP A 113 34.88 -14.13 23.72
CA ASP A 113 36.04 -14.25 24.65
C ASP A 113 36.05 -13.19 25.78
N GLY A 114 34.85 -12.82 26.28
CA GLY A 114 34.68 -11.80 27.32
C GLY A 114 34.80 -10.34 26.82
N ILE A 115 35.00 -10.13 25.53
CA ILE A 115 35.12 -8.80 24.90
C ILE A 115 33.86 -8.48 24.11
N VAL A 116 33.29 -7.28 24.33
CA VAL A 116 32.15 -6.78 23.55
C VAL A 116 32.67 -6.26 22.21
N ARG A 117 32.19 -6.84 21.13
CA ARG A 117 32.46 -6.41 19.76
C ARG A 117 31.17 -6.00 19.06
N ILE A 118 31.24 -5.00 18.20
CA ILE A 118 30.13 -4.64 17.32
C ILE A 118 30.36 -5.32 15.98
N THR A 119 29.46 -6.27 15.65
CA THR A 119 29.49 -7.00 14.37
C THR A 119 28.21 -6.73 13.60
N LYS A 120 28.27 -6.74 12.27
CA LYS A 120 27.06 -6.70 11.45
C LYS A 120 26.46 -8.11 11.36
N GLN A 121 25.28 -8.28 11.91
CA GLN A 121 24.55 -9.54 11.81
C GLN A 121 23.33 -9.41 10.89
N GLN A 122 23.06 -10.52 10.19
CA GLN A 122 21.91 -10.64 9.34
C GLN A 122 20.67 -10.92 10.19
N VAL A 123 19.66 -10.08 10.06
CA VAL A 123 18.37 -10.26 10.74
C VAL A 123 17.31 -10.78 9.77
N LEU A 124 16.15 -11.15 10.32
CA LEU A 124 15.01 -11.67 9.55
C LEU A 124 14.70 -10.79 8.33
N PRO A 125 14.50 -11.40 7.15
CA PRO A 125 14.35 -10.67 5.93
C PRO A 125 13.05 -9.85 5.89
N MET A 126 13.13 -8.68 5.23
CA MET A 126 12.00 -7.79 5.00
C MET A 126 11.52 -7.88 3.55
N MET A 127 10.21 -7.72 3.33
CA MET A 127 9.67 -7.70 1.97
C MET A 127 10.29 -6.56 1.16
N GLY A 128 11.00 -6.90 0.10
CA GLY A 128 11.57 -6.00 -0.88
C GLY A 128 10.68 -5.81 -2.10
N ALA A 129 10.06 -6.90 -2.55
CA ALA A 129 9.11 -6.91 -3.66
C ALA A 129 8.16 -8.11 -3.53
N ALA A 130 7.02 -8.06 -4.21
CA ALA A 130 6.13 -9.20 -4.36
C ALA A 130 5.43 -9.17 -5.73
N VAL A 131 5.32 -10.33 -6.37
CA VAL A 131 4.46 -10.56 -7.53
C VAL A 131 3.34 -11.48 -7.05
N ILE A 132 2.09 -11.08 -7.25
CA ILE A 132 0.92 -11.83 -6.81
C ILE A 132 0.03 -12.07 -8.02
N MET A 133 -0.26 -13.34 -8.27
CA MET A 133 -1.11 -13.79 -9.36
C MET A 133 -2.40 -14.34 -8.77
N ASN A 134 -3.54 -13.69 -9.05
CA ASN A 134 -4.84 -14.27 -8.78
C ASN A 134 -5.17 -15.23 -9.94
N CYS A 135 -5.13 -16.52 -9.65
CA CYS A 135 -5.27 -17.56 -10.68
C CYS A 135 -6.71 -17.68 -11.18
N ASP A 136 -7.70 -17.41 -10.34
CA ASP A 136 -9.11 -17.52 -10.69
C ASP A 136 -9.58 -16.34 -11.53
N GLN A 137 -9.19 -15.11 -11.15
CA GLN A 137 -9.58 -13.88 -11.85
C GLN A 137 -8.59 -13.48 -12.95
N LYS A 138 -7.47 -14.20 -13.10
CA LYS A 138 -6.38 -13.89 -14.04
C LYS A 138 -5.87 -12.45 -13.90
N GLN A 139 -5.70 -12.00 -12.66
CA GLN A 139 -5.18 -10.69 -12.33
C GLN A 139 -3.73 -10.78 -11.84
N LEU A 140 -2.95 -9.77 -12.17
CA LEU A 140 -1.56 -9.64 -11.77
C LEU A 140 -1.35 -8.40 -10.91
N PHE A 141 -0.68 -8.59 -9.79
CA PHE A 141 -0.36 -7.50 -8.86
C PHE A 141 1.13 -7.47 -8.56
N LEU A 142 1.66 -6.27 -8.36
CA LEU A 142 3.06 -6.04 -8.09
C LEU A 142 3.26 -5.11 -6.89
N ILE A 143 4.20 -5.48 -6.04
CA ILE A 143 4.78 -4.59 -5.02
C ILE A 143 6.27 -4.52 -5.33
N GLU A 144 6.80 -3.34 -5.59
CA GLU A 144 8.23 -3.16 -5.82
C GLU A 144 8.74 -1.85 -5.24
N LYS A 145 10.05 -1.77 -5.09
CA LYS A 145 10.76 -0.58 -4.64
C LYS A 145 11.72 -0.12 -5.74
N LYS A 146 12.02 1.16 -5.74
CA LYS A 146 13.07 1.71 -6.60
C LYS A 146 14.45 1.35 -6.07
N TYR A 147 15.35 1.07 -6.99
CA TYR A 147 16.78 0.90 -6.75
C TYR A 147 17.57 1.87 -7.63
N THR A 148 18.81 2.15 -7.30
CA THR A 148 19.67 2.94 -8.18
C THR A 148 20.09 2.08 -9.36
N ILE A 149 19.64 2.47 -10.56
CA ILE A 149 19.95 1.83 -11.83
C ILE A 149 20.55 2.93 -12.71
N ASP A 150 21.77 2.75 -13.19
CA ASP A 150 22.49 3.75 -13.99
C ASP A 150 22.49 5.15 -13.33
N GLY A 151 22.67 5.20 -12.00
CA GLY A 151 22.74 6.42 -11.21
C GLY A 151 21.41 7.12 -10.95
N LYS A 152 20.28 6.52 -11.31
CA LYS A 152 18.94 7.06 -11.09
C LYS A 152 18.03 6.07 -10.35
N PRO A 153 17.13 6.55 -9.44
CA PRO A 153 16.19 5.69 -8.77
C PRO A 153 15.09 5.22 -9.74
N ASP A 154 15.06 3.93 -10.05
CA ASP A 154 14.06 3.34 -10.96
C ASP A 154 13.59 1.97 -10.47
N PHE A 155 12.47 1.51 -11.04
CA PHE A 155 11.94 0.17 -10.84
C PHE A 155 12.67 -0.83 -11.75
N TYR A 156 12.68 -2.11 -11.35
CA TYR A 156 13.38 -3.13 -12.13
C TYR A 156 12.49 -4.33 -12.51
N LEU A 157 11.51 -4.71 -11.68
CA LEU A 157 10.68 -5.88 -11.96
C LEU A 157 9.71 -5.61 -13.10
N ASN A 158 8.92 -4.53 -13.01
CA ASN A 158 7.99 -4.22 -14.08
C ASN A 158 8.69 -3.89 -15.41
N PRO A 159 9.65 -2.94 -15.47
CA PRO A 159 10.28 -2.59 -16.74
C PRO A 159 11.09 -3.72 -17.38
N GLN A 160 11.80 -4.53 -16.57
CA GLN A 160 12.75 -5.51 -17.08
C GLN A 160 12.14 -6.92 -17.27
N TRP A 161 11.10 -7.24 -16.54
CA TRP A 161 10.52 -8.57 -16.56
C TRP A 161 9.04 -8.59 -16.91
N ILE A 162 8.19 -7.93 -16.09
CA ILE A 162 6.74 -8.10 -16.21
C ILE A 162 6.17 -7.32 -17.39
N LYS A 163 6.59 -6.05 -17.56
CA LYS A 163 6.15 -5.17 -18.66
C LYS A 163 4.64 -5.00 -18.77
N GLY A 164 3.95 -5.00 -17.62
CA GLY A 164 2.53 -4.73 -17.52
C GLY A 164 2.23 -3.23 -17.43
N GLU A 165 1.05 -2.82 -17.89
CA GLU A 165 0.57 -1.44 -17.71
C GLU A 165 0.08 -1.26 -16.27
N GLU A 166 0.63 -0.26 -15.57
CA GLU A 166 0.30 -0.01 -14.17
C GLU A 166 -1.04 0.70 -14.02
N LYS A 167 -1.97 0.10 -13.27
CA LYS A 167 -3.13 0.83 -12.74
C LYS A 167 -2.77 1.57 -11.46
N LEU A 168 -3.51 2.64 -11.16
CA LEU A 168 -3.31 3.39 -9.91
C LEU A 168 -3.48 2.49 -8.69
N THR A 169 -2.53 2.56 -7.76
CA THR A 169 -2.64 1.88 -6.47
C THR A 169 -3.73 2.51 -5.60
N ASP A 170 -4.26 1.78 -4.64
CA ASP A 170 -5.26 2.30 -3.69
C ASP A 170 -4.78 3.57 -2.97
N LYS A 171 -3.49 3.62 -2.61
CA LYS A 171 -2.86 4.81 -2.03
C LYS A 171 -2.86 5.99 -3.00
N GLN A 172 -2.58 5.75 -4.28
CA GLN A 172 -2.60 6.81 -5.31
C GLN A 172 -4.03 7.28 -5.58
N LYS A 173 -5.00 6.35 -5.71
CA LYS A 173 -6.42 6.69 -5.86
C LYS A 173 -6.92 7.55 -4.70
N PHE A 174 -6.62 7.14 -3.46
CA PHE A 174 -6.96 7.92 -2.27
C PHE A 174 -6.31 9.31 -2.26
N SER A 175 -5.01 9.39 -2.58
CA SER A 175 -4.30 10.68 -2.64
C SER A 175 -4.85 11.60 -3.73
N THR A 176 -5.19 11.04 -4.90
CA THR A 176 -5.79 11.78 -6.01
C THR A 176 -7.18 12.30 -5.64
N MET A 177 -8.04 11.44 -5.10
CA MET A 177 -9.37 11.81 -4.62
C MET A 177 -9.30 12.94 -3.57
N LYS A 178 -8.39 12.83 -2.59
CA LYS A 178 -8.15 13.87 -1.58
C LYS A 178 -7.78 15.22 -2.22
N LYS A 179 -6.89 15.21 -3.23
CA LYS A 179 -6.48 16.46 -3.92
C LYS A 179 -7.63 17.09 -4.68
N VAL A 180 -8.44 16.27 -5.37
CA VAL A 180 -9.59 16.75 -6.15
C VAL A 180 -10.64 17.34 -5.22
N ILE A 181 -11.04 16.64 -4.16
CA ILE A 181 -12.01 17.11 -3.18
C ILE A 181 -11.55 18.44 -2.54
N LYS A 182 -10.29 18.51 -2.10
CA LYS A 182 -9.75 19.73 -1.52
C LYS A 182 -9.82 20.88 -2.51
N LYS A 183 -9.42 20.67 -3.76
CA LYS A 183 -9.45 21.71 -4.79
C LYS A 183 -10.88 22.19 -5.07
N MET A 184 -11.85 21.29 -5.11
CA MET A 184 -13.26 21.66 -5.33
C MET A 184 -13.83 22.42 -4.11
N ASP A 185 -13.52 21.97 -2.90
CA ASP A 185 -13.94 22.68 -1.68
C ASP A 185 -13.33 24.09 -1.58
N ASP A 186 -12.05 24.24 -1.95
CA ASP A 186 -11.35 25.54 -2.00
C ASP A 186 -11.97 26.50 -3.04
N ILE A 187 -12.47 25.99 -4.18
CA ILE A 187 -13.06 26.79 -5.27
C ILE A 187 -14.53 27.14 -4.97
N TYR A 188 -15.32 26.15 -4.58
CA TYR A 188 -16.78 26.25 -4.48
C TYR A 188 -17.27 26.42 -3.04
N ASN A 189 -16.40 26.26 -2.04
CA ASN A 189 -16.70 26.32 -0.59
C ASN A 189 -17.90 25.43 -0.20
N VAL A 190 -17.96 24.22 -0.75
CA VAL A 190 -19.12 23.30 -0.64
C VAL A 190 -19.37 22.87 0.80
N ASN A 191 -18.31 22.67 1.59
CA ASN A 191 -18.37 22.07 2.93
C ASN A 191 -17.64 22.88 4.00
N ASP A 192 -17.44 24.17 3.82
CA ASP A 192 -16.75 25.06 4.79
C ASP A 192 -15.43 24.48 5.32
N GLY A 193 -14.62 23.86 4.44
CA GLY A 193 -13.36 23.21 4.78
C GLY A 193 -13.50 21.85 5.46
N LYS A 194 -14.70 21.27 5.54
CA LYS A 194 -14.95 19.93 6.11
C LYS A 194 -14.96 18.80 5.08
N ALA A 195 -14.72 19.08 3.81
CA ALA A 195 -14.80 18.08 2.73
C ALA A 195 -13.88 16.87 2.94
N LEU A 196 -12.66 17.07 3.43
CA LEU A 196 -11.73 15.96 3.69
C LEU A 196 -12.15 15.06 4.88
N PRO A 197 -12.57 15.58 6.03
CA PRO A 197 -13.20 14.78 7.08
C PRO A 197 -14.43 14.00 6.58
N LEU A 198 -15.34 14.63 5.85
CA LEU A 198 -16.52 13.96 5.26
C LEU A 198 -16.13 12.82 4.31
N MET A 199 -15.12 13.04 3.45
CA MET A 199 -14.58 11.99 2.60
C MET A 199 -14.10 10.76 3.41
N LYS A 200 -13.39 10.99 4.49
CA LYS A 200 -12.89 9.91 5.34
C LYS A 200 -14.02 9.17 6.06
N GLN A 201 -15.02 9.89 6.55
CA GLN A 201 -16.22 9.31 7.15
C GLN A 201 -16.94 8.40 6.15
N GLU A 202 -17.22 8.87 4.93
CA GLU A 202 -17.88 8.08 3.89
C GLU A 202 -17.11 6.80 3.55
N ILE A 203 -15.77 6.89 3.49
CA ILE A 203 -14.92 5.72 3.25
C ILE A 203 -15.02 4.72 4.41
N GLN A 204 -14.97 5.21 5.65
CA GLN A 204 -15.06 4.39 6.84
C GLN A 204 -16.40 3.65 6.90
N GLU A 205 -17.52 4.37 6.71
CA GLU A 205 -18.88 3.79 6.71
C GLU A 205 -19.03 2.67 5.65
N LYS A 206 -18.49 2.90 4.43
CA LYS A 206 -18.50 1.87 3.38
C LYS A 206 -17.64 0.66 3.74
N MET A 207 -16.46 0.87 4.33
CA MET A 207 -15.58 -0.23 4.76
C MET A 207 -16.21 -1.05 5.89
N GLU A 208 -16.79 -0.42 6.89
CA GLU A 208 -17.49 -1.09 8.01
C GLU A 208 -18.72 -1.88 7.53
N SER A 209 -19.40 -1.36 6.51
CA SER A 209 -20.55 -2.02 5.89
C SER A 209 -20.19 -3.07 4.83
N ASN A 210 -18.88 -3.35 4.63
CA ASN A 210 -18.38 -4.21 3.55
C ASN A 210 -18.87 -3.81 2.15
N GLN A 211 -19.10 -2.52 1.92
CA GLN A 211 -19.48 -1.97 0.62
C GLN A 211 -18.23 -1.56 -0.17
N PRO A 212 -18.27 -1.61 -1.53
CA PRO A 212 -17.16 -1.18 -2.35
C PRO A 212 -16.92 0.32 -2.19
N VAL A 213 -15.66 0.70 -1.94
CA VAL A 213 -15.23 2.10 -1.89
C VAL A 213 -14.86 2.56 -3.29
N LYS A 214 -15.81 3.12 -4.03
CA LYS A 214 -15.60 3.67 -5.37
C LYS A 214 -15.29 5.17 -5.29
N PRO A 215 -14.11 5.63 -5.73
CA PRO A 215 -13.69 7.03 -5.62
C PRO A 215 -14.68 8.04 -6.19
N LEU A 216 -15.26 7.76 -7.36
CA LEU A 216 -16.24 8.65 -7.99
C LEU A 216 -17.52 8.81 -7.15
N GLU A 217 -18.02 7.71 -6.55
CA GLU A 217 -19.19 7.76 -5.69
C GLU A 217 -18.91 8.57 -4.41
N ILE A 218 -17.74 8.37 -3.80
CA ILE A 218 -17.32 9.13 -2.61
C ILE A 218 -17.25 10.63 -2.91
N VAL A 219 -16.61 11.00 -4.01
CA VAL A 219 -16.48 12.42 -4.39
C VAL A 219 -17.84 13.06 -4.68
N LYS A 220 -18.72 12.37 -5.41
CA LYS A 220 -20.10 12.85 -5.66
C LYS A 220 -20.89 13.05 -4.37
N LYS A 221 -20.74 12.14 -3.40
CA LYS A 221 -21.41 12.23 -2.10
C LYS A 221 -20.87 13.40 -1.26
N VAL A 222 -19.57 13.55 -1.20
CA VAL A 222 -18.94 14.65 -0.44
C VAL A 222 -19.28 16.02 -1.01
N LEU A 223 -19.40 16.13 -2.34
CA LEU A 223 -19.71 17.39 -3.03
C LEU A 223 -21.20 17.49 -3.41
N GLU A 224 -22.09 16.73 -2.77
CA GLU A 224 -23.53 16.65 -3.17
C GLU A 224 -24.28 17.98 -3.17
N ARG A 225 -23.77 18.99 -2.44
CA ARG A 225 -24.39 20.32 -2.33
C ARG A 225 -24.13 21.23 -3.53
N ASP A 226 -23.16 20.89 -4.39
CA ASP A 226 -22.81 21.69 -5.56
C ASP A 226 -22.61 20.80 -6.80
N TYR A 227 -23.54 20.91 -7.74
CA TYR A 227 -23.56 20.11 -8.95
C TYR A 227 -22.36 20.39 -9.87
N GLN A 228 -21.92 21.66 -9.94
CA GLN A 228 -20.79 22.01 -10.78
C GLN A 228 -19.48 21.46 -10.21
N ALA A 229 -19.30 21.51 -8.89
CA ALA A 229 -18.17 20.90 -8.21
C ALA A 229 -18.14 19.36 -8.43
N GLN A 230 -19.30 18.70 -8.45
CA GLN A 230 -19.38 17.27 -8.76
C GLN A 230 -18.94 16.97 -10.21
N GLU A 231 -19.48 17.67 -11.20
CA GLU A 231 -19.13 17.44 -12.62
C GLU A 231 -17.63 17.66 -12.88
N GLU A 232 -17.09 18.79 -12.41
CA GLU A 232 -15.67 19.08 -12.58
C GLU A 232 -14.78 18.06 -11.88
N SER A 233 -15.18 17.62 -10.68
CA SER A 233 -14.44 16.60 -9.95
C SER A 233 -14.42 15.25 -10.68
N GLU A 234 -15.53 14.86 -11.31
CA GLU A 234 -15.62 13.63 -12.09
C GLU A 234 -14.70 13.67 -13.31
N VAL A 235 -14.72 14.77 -14.05
CA VAL A 235 -13.81 14.98 -15.19
C VAL A 235 -12.36 14.90 -14.74
N MET A 236 -12.01 15.62 -13.66
CA MET A 236 -10.65 15.61 -13.13
C MET A 236 -10.19 14.21 -12.67
N LEU A 237 -11.05 13.44 -12.03
CA LEU A 237 -10.70 12.09 -11.61
C LEU A 237 -10.45 11.18 -12.80
N LYS A 238 -11.29 11.26 -13.85
CA LYS A 238 -11.11 10.50 -15.10
C LYS A 238 -9.82 10.87 -15.82
N ASP A 239 -9.51 12.17 -15.92
CA ASP A 239 -8.25 12.65 -16.51
C ASP A 239 -7.01 12.20 -15.73
N LEU A 240 -7.16 11.99 -14.41
CA LEU A 240 -6.11 11.46 -13.53
C LEU A 240 -6.09 9.92 -13.46
N GLY A 241 -6.84 9.23 -14.32
CA GLY A 241 -6.84 7.78 -14.48
C GLY A 241 -7.70 7.02 -13.48
N ILE A 242 -8.71 7.67 -12.88
CA ILE A 242 -9.70 7.01 -11.99
C ILE A 242 -11.02 6.90 -12.73
N GLY A 243 -11.40 5.68 -13.12
CA GLY A 243 -12.64 5.37 -13.81
C GLY A 243 -13.79 4.97 -12.89
N GLU A 244 -14.96 4.69 -13.48
CA GLU A 244 -16.19 4.36 -12.76
C GLU A 244 -16.12 3.04 -11.99
N GLU A 245 -15.37 2.07 -12.52
CA GLU A 245 -15.22 0.74 -11.91
C GLU A 245 -14.04 0.65 -10.93
N ASP A 246 -13.28 1.74 -10.79
CA ASP A 246 -12.17 1.76 -9.84
C ASP A 246 -12.65 1.68 -8.39
N GLN A 247 -11.96 0.84 -7.62
CA GLN A 247 -12.25 0.65 -6.20
C GLN A 247 -10.97 0.82 -5.38
N ILE A 248 -11.14 1.22 -4.11
CA ILE A 248 -10.11 1.19 -3.09
C ILE A 248 -10.40 0.00 -2.19
N LYS A 249 -9.50 -1.00 -2.20
CA LYS A 249 -9.65 -2.25 -1.44
C LYS A 249 -8.93 -2.22 -0.10
N ALA A 250 -7.84 -1.45 0.00
CA ALA A 250 -7.02 -1.36 1.21
C ALA A 250 -6.42 0.04 1.38
N LEU A 251 -6.53 0.59 2.58
CA LEU A 251 -5.91 1.86 2.95
C LEU A 251 -4.89 1.64 4.06
N ALA A 252 -3.71 2.26 3.94
CA ALA A 252 -2.74 2.33 5.03
C ALA A 252 -2.99 3.57 5.88
N GLY A 253 -3.07 3.38 7.19
CA GLY A 253 -3.19 4.45 8.16
C GLY A 253 -4.60 4.67 8.67
N ALA A 254 -4.70 5.47 9.71
CA ALA A 254 -5.95 5.79 10.35
C ALA A 254 -6.78 6.71 9.44
N ILE A 255 -7.88 6.18 8.93
CA ILE A 255 -8.91 6.98 8.26
C ILE A 255 -9.93 7.52 9.26
N ASP A 256 -9.91 7.03 10.47
CA ASP A 256 -10.78 7.36 11.60
C ASP A 256 -10.41 8.66 12.32
N THR A 257 -9.28 9.25 12.01
CA THR A 257 -8.79 10.47 12.66
C THR A 257 -8.62 11.64 11.71
N CYS A 258 -8.93 12.85 12.20
CA CYS A 258 -8.63 14.11 11.56
C CYS A 258 -7.37 14.72 12.20
N LYS A 259 -6.44 15.21 11.37
CA LYS A 259 -5.24 15.93 11.80
C LYS A 259 -5.39 17.40 11.43
N LEU A 260 -5.40 18.27 12.42
CA LEU A 260 -5.29 19.71 12.24
C LEU A 260 -3.83 20.12 12.41
N VAL A 261 -3.33 20.93 11.50
CA VAL A 261 -2.01 21.56 11.59
C VAL A 261 -2.23 23.05 11.71
N LEU A 262 -1.74 23.63 12.79
CA LEU A 262 -1.90 25.04 13.14
C LEU A 262 -0.54 25.70 13.05
N ASP A 263 -0.40 26.71 12.19
CA ASP A 263 0.83 27.49 11.96
C ASP A 263 2.08 26.61 11.72
N ASP A 264 1.89 25.45 11.05
CA ASP A 264 2.90 24.44 10.73
C ASP A 264 3.62 23.80 11.94
N GLU A 265 3.34 24.18 13.17
CA GLU A 265 4.04 23.71 14.37
C GLU A 265 3.16 22.88 15.31
N ILE A 266 1.86 23.18 15.41
CA ILE A 266 0.97 22.52 16.35
C ILE A 266 0.10 21.50 15.62
N GLU A 267 0.16 20.23 16.06
CA GLU A 267 -0.69 19.18 15.55
C GLU A 267 -1.75 18.78 16.58
N VAL A 268 -3.02 18.83 16.17
CA VAL A 268 -4.13 18.28 16.93
C VAL A 268 -4.73 17.13 16.16
N ARG A 269 -4.87 15.97 16.80
CA ARG A 269 -5.51 14.77 16.21
C ARG A 269 -6.77 14.44 16.98
N LEU A 270 -7.86 14.31 16.26
CA LEU A 270 -9.19 14.02 16.80
C LEU A 270 -9.85 12.89 16.01
N PRO A 271 -10.74 12.08 16.61
CA PRO A 271 -11.67 11.25 15.87
C PRO A 271 -12.47 12.10 14.87
N ILE A 272 -12.79 11.53 13.71
CA ILE A 272 -13.52 12.25 12.66
C ILE A 272 -14.89 12.69 13.15
N GLU A 273 -15.60 11.82 13.86
CA GLU A 273 -16.90 12.10 14.44
C GLU A 273 -16.87 13.33 15.35
N GLU A 274 -15.86 13.44 16.21
CA GLU A 274 -15.64 14.59 17.09
C GLU A 274 -15.37 15.89 16.33
N TYR A 275 -14.59 15.79 15.26
CA TYR A 275 -14.32 16.96 14.40
C TYR A 275 -15.58 17.42 13.65
N LEU A 276 -16.37 16.50 13.10
CA LEU A 276 -17.56 16.82 12.32
C LEU A 276 -18.72 17.31 13.18
N SER A 277 -18.95 16.68 14.35
CA SER A 277 -19.97 17.10 15.30
C SER A 277 -19.67 18.47 15.91
N GLY A 278 -18.38 18.81 16.08
CA GLY A 278 -17.96 20.01 16.77
C GLY A 278 -18.21 19.99 18.27
N SER A 279 -18.51 18.80 18.84
CA SER A 279 -18.88 18.66 20.27
C SER A 279 -17.76 19.11 21.18
N HIS A 280 -16.53 18.67 20.89
CA HIS A 280 -15.35 18.97 21.71
C HIS A 280 -14.38 19.96 21.08
N LEU A 281 -14.68 20.50 19.86
CA LEU A 281 -13.81 21.43 19.15
C LEU A 281 -14.58 22.58 18.56
N GLU A 282 -14.22 23.81 18.93
CA GLU A 282 -14.75 25.01 18.35
C GLU A 282 -13.65 25.82 17.64
N LYS A 283 -13.95 26.28 16.43
CA LYS A 283 -13.09 27.16 15.64
C LYS A 283 -13.72 28.53 15.63
N VAL A 284 -13.08 29.49 16.30
CA VAL A 284 -13.56 30.90 16.41
C VAL A 284 -12.66 31.78 15.55
N LYS A 285 -13.27 32.48 14.58
CA LYS A 285 -12.57 33.52 13.82
C LYS A 285 -12.48 34.82 14.62
N GLN A 286 -11.29 35.34 14.78
CA GLN A 286 -11.04 36.58 15.49
C GLN A 286 -11.21 37.80 14.56
N PRO A 287 -11.42 39.02 15.11
CA PRO A 287 -11.56 40.24 14.33
C PRO A 287 -10.33 40.61 13.47
N ASP A 288 -9.15 40.14 13.85
CA ASP A 288 -7.88 40.33 13.13
C ASP A 288 -7.67 39.35 12.00
N GLY A 289 -8.62 38.41 11.80
CA GLY A 289 -8.57 37.38 10.77
C GLY A 289 -7.90 36.06 11.21
N SER A 290 -7.31 36.03 12.40
CA SER A 290 -6.76 34.79 12.99
C SER A 290 -7.87 33.84 13.44
N PHE A 291 -7.48 32.60 13.83
CA PHE A 291 -8.42 31.63 14.37
C PHE A 291 -7.96 31.15 15.75
N SER A 292 -8.91 31.03 16.66
CA SER A 292 -8.72 30.31 17.91
C SER A 292 -9.34 28.92 17.81
N ILE A 293 -8.61 27.88 18.28
CA ILE A 293 -9.13 26.52 18.44
C ILE A 293 -9.36 26.32 19.95
N ILE A 294 -10.60 25.99 20.30
CA ILE A 294 -11.01 25.74 21.68
C ILE A 294 -11.40 24.28 21.81
N LEU A 295 -10.71 23.55 22.68
CA LEU A 295 -11.11 22.19 23.09
C LEU A 295 -11.99 22.30 24.33
N LYS A 296 -13.21 21.71 24.25
CA LYS A 296 -14.23 21.78 25.32
C LYS A 296 -14.41 20.40 25.96
N ASP A 297 -14.94 20.40 27.16
CA ASP A 297 -15.37 19.22 27.89
C ASP A 297 -14.26 18.14 28.05
N ILE A 298 -13.03 18.62 28.29
CA ILE A 298 -11.85 17.76 28.50
C ILE A 298 -11.80 17.40 30.01
N ASN A 299 -11.93 16.09 30.29
CA ASN A 299 -11.90 15.60 31.67
C ASN A 299 -10.48 15.48 32.26
N GLU A 300 -9.49 15.22 31.43
CA GLU A 300 -8.10 15.03 31.87
C GLU A 300 -7.11 15.51 30.82
N VAL A 301 -6.02 16.14 31.25
CA VAL A 301 -4.89 16.52 30.40
C VAL A 301 -3.62 15.86 30.94
N VAL A 302 -3.02 14.97 30.14
CA VAL A 302 -1.77 14.28 30.49
C VAL A 302 -0.66 14.73 29.55
N VAL A 303 0.44 15.21 30.12
CA VAL A 303 1.67 15.50 29.39
C VAL A 303 2.51 14.22 29.31
N LYS A 304 2.86 13.79 28.11
CA LYS A 304 3.68 12.59 27.86
C LYS A 304 5.07 12.97 27.37
#